data_d973c5287d9a30baee4764db95d6a0af
#
_entry.id   d973c5287d9a30baee4764db95d6a0af
#
_cell.length_a   1.000
_cell.length_b   1.000
_cell.length_c   1.000
_cell.angle_alpha   90.00
_cell.angle_beta   90.00
_cell.angle_gamma   90.00
#
_symmetry.space_group_name_H-M   'P 1'
#
loop_
_entity.id
_entity.type
_entity.pdbx_description
1 polymer ?
#
loop_
_entity_poly.entity_id
_entity_poly.type
_entity_poly.pdbx_seq_one_letter_code
_entity_poly.pdbx_strand_id
1 'polypeptide(L)' 'MTYKLMKRIIQRGGYDKEDTLQKLDVFLIADRISAEEYQELTEMMEDI' A
#
# COMPACT_ATOMS: atom_id res chain seq x y z
N MET A 1 4.23 -8.41 -7.60
CA MET A 1 2.84 -8.88 -7.56
C MET A 1 2.04 -8.14 -6.52
N THR A 2 2.48 -8.22 -5.26
CA THR A 2 1.77 -7.54 -4.16
C THR A 2 1.69 -6.03 -4.37
N TYR A 3 2.77 -5.43 -4.83
CA TYR A 3 2.79 -3.99 -5.08
C TYR A 3 1.72 -3.57 -6.09
N LYS A 4 1.63 -4.28 -7.21
CA LYS A 4 0.66 -3.94 -8.25
C LYS A 4 -0.77 -4.10 -7.75
N LEU A 5 -0.99 -5.15 -6.96
CA LEU A 5 -2.31 -5.40 -6.39
C LEU A 5 -2.71 -4.25 -5.46
N MET A 6 -1.82 -3.86 -4.56
CA MET A 6 -2.10 -2.78 -3.62
C MET A 6 -2.28 -1.45 -4.33
N LYS A 7 -1.46 -1.20 -5.35
CA LYS A 7 -1.60 0.02 -6.14
C LYS A 7 -2.97 0.10 -6.78
N ARG A 8 -3.46 -1.01 -7.32
CA ARG A 8 -4.78 -1.07 -7.94
C ARG A 8 -5.89 -0.78 -6.92
N ILE A 9 -5.77 -1.39 -5.75
CA ILE A 9 -6.76 -1.20 -4.68
C ILE A 9 -6.82 0.28 -4.27
N ILE A 10 -5.68 0.90 -4.10
CA ILE A 10 -5.59 2.29 -3.70
C ILE A 10 -6.16 3.22 -4.78
N GLN A 11 -5.80 2.97 -6.03
CA GLN A 11 -6.30 3.78 -7.14
C GLN A 11 -7.80 3.68 -7.30
N ARG A 12 -8.34 2.50 -7.00
CA ARG A 12 -9.78 2.26 -7.11
C ARG A 12 -10.57 3.00 -6.03
N GLY A 13 -9.96 3.18 -4.86
CA GLY A 13 -10.63 3.80 -3.72
C GLY A 13 -11.53 2.82 -2.98
N GLY A 14 -12.27 3.34 -2.00
CA GLY A 14 -13.19 2.51 -1.24
C GLY A 14 -12.52 1.57 -0.25
N TYR A 15 -11.30 1.85 0.12
CA TYR A 15 -10.55 1.04 1.08
C TYR A 15 -10.48 1.77 2.43
N ASP A 16 -10.22 1.00 3.48
CA ASP A 16 -9.98 1.55 4.82
C ASP A 16 -8.49 1.91 4.93
N LYS A 17 -8.20 3.18 5.13
CA LYS A 17 -6.82 3.68 5.14
C LYS A 17 -5.99 3.00 6.23
N GLU A 18 -6.52 2.94 7.46
CA GLU A 18 -5.79 2.35 8.57
C GLU A 18 -5.51 0.87 8.33
N ASP A 19 -6.53 0.15 7.89
CA ASP A 19 -6.38 -1.28 7.61
C ASP A 19 -5.37 -1.51 6.50
N THR A 20 -5.43 -0.69 5.46
CA THR A 20 -4.51 -0.81 4.34
C THR A 20 -3.07 -0.50 4.77
N LEU A 21 -2.89 0.50 5.63
CA LEU A 21 -1.56 0.82 6.13
C LEU A 21 -0.98 -0.34 6.93
N GLN A 22 -1.80 -0.99 7.75
CA GLN A 22 -1.35 -2.15 8.51
C GLN A 22 -0.93 -3.29 7.58
N LYS A 23 -1.69 -3.50 6.52
CA LYS A 23 -1.35 -4.53 5.55
C LYS A 23 -0.04 -4.20 4.84
N LEU A 24 0.17 -2.94 4.51
CA LEU A 24 1.41 -2.51 3.89
C LEU A 24 2.60 -2.73 4.82
N ASP A 25 2.42 -2.46 6.12
CA ASP A 25 3.47 -2.74 7.10
C ASP A 25 3.84 -4.22 7.11
N VAL A 26 2.84 -5.09 7.11
CA VAL A 26 3.07 -6.54 7.10
C VAL A 26 3.79 -6.95 5.82
N PHE A 27 3.36 -6.41 4.67
CA PHE A 27 3.99 -6.74 3.40
C PHE A 27 5.44 -6.29 3.36
N LEU A 28 5.74 -5.14 3.96
CA LEU A 28 7.11 -4.65 4.04
C LEU A 28 7.98 -5.56 4.89
N ILE A 29 7.48 -5.94 6.06
CA ILE A 29 8.19 -6.85 6.96
C ILE A 29 8.39 -8.21 6.30
N ALA A 30 7.40 -8.68 5.58
CA ALA A 30 7.45 -9.97 4.89
C ALA A 30 8.25 -9.91 3.59
N ASP A 31 8.81 -8.76 3.27
CA ASP A 31 9.62 -8.56 2.05
C ASP A 31 8.82 -8.78 0.77
N ARG A 32 7.52 -8.49 0.84
CA ARG A 32 6.64 -8.56 -0.32
C ARG A 32 6.66 -7.28 -1.14
N ILE A 33 6.98 -6.15 -0.48
CA ILE A 33 7.17 -4.87 -1.14
C ILE A 33 8.45 -4.26 -0.59
N SER A 34 9.07 -3.38 -1.39
CA SER A 34 10.27 -2.68 -0.96
C SER A 34 9.90 -1.44 -0.17
N ALA A 35 10.91 -0.84 0.49
CA ALA A 35 10.71 0.39 1.22
C ALA A 35 10.23 1.51 0.28
N GLU A 36 10.77 1.55 -0.93
CA GLU A 36 10.36 2.53 -1.92
C GLU A 36 8.91 2.34 -2.33
N GLU A 37 8.51 1.09 -2.54
CA GLU A 37 7.13 0.78 -2.88
C GLU A 37 6.19 1.11 -1.74
N TYR A 38 6.61 0.84 -0.51
CA TYR A 38 5.82 1.20 0.65
C TYR A 38 5.57 2.71 0.70
N GLN A 39 6.63 3.48 0.51
CA GLN A 39 6.53 4.93 0.52
C GLN A 39 5.61 5.44 -0.58
N GLU A 40 5.76 4.90 -1.78
CA GLU A 40 4.91 5.30 -2.91
C GLU A 40 3.44 5.03 -2.62
N LEU A 41 3.15 3.84 -2.10
CA LEU A 41 1.76 3.45 -1.83
C LEU A 41 1.14 4.32 -0.72
N THR A 42 1.92 4.64 0.32
CA THR A 42 1.41 5.50 1.37
C THR A 42 1.18 6.92 0.86
N GLU A 43 2.05 7.41 -0.01
CA GLU A 43 1.86 8.74 -0.61
C GLU A 43 0.60 8.78 -1.46
N MET A 44 0.32 7.71 -2.18
CA MET A 44 -0.91 7.64 -2.97
C MET A 44 -2.15 7.75 -2.09
N MET A 45 -2.11 7.17 -0.91
CA MET A 45 -3.24 7.22 0.01
C MET A 45 -3.41 8.60 0.63
N GLU A 46 -2.34 9.34 0.77
CA GLU A 46 -2.38 10.68 1.35
C GLU A 46 -2.69 11.76 0.32
N ASP A 47 -2.53 11.43 -0.93
CA ASP A 47 -2.71 12.38 -2.03
C ASP A 47 -4.18 12.43 -2.45
N ILE A 48 -4.96 13.21 -1.72
CA ILE A 48 -6.39 13.36 -2.00
C ILE A 48 -6.70 14.76 -2.48
#